data_6c578e1530acec56ba079b562d4b86ad
#
_entry.id   6c578e1530acec56ba079b562d4b86ad
#
_cell.length_a   1.000
_cell.length_b   1.000
_cell.length_c   1.000
_cell.angle_alpha   90.00
_cell.angle_beta   90.00
_cell.angle_gamma   90.00
#
_symmetry.space_group_name_H-M   'P 1'
#
loop_
_entity.id
_entity.type
_entity.pdbx_description
1 polymer ?
#
loop_
_entity_poly.entity_id
_entity_poly.type
_entity_poly.pdbx_seq_one_letter_code
_entity_poly.pdbx_strand_id
1 'polypeptide(L)'
;MGNSGNNLLIGFLVFSVLFFAVALLVGPDDAVDSDVDAADSLAASARGGPLTLESRQLQLVSTVWSPFTNAPGQPRFALNLVDEALRRVGISAETVIVDEAKFTSSLLSGEFDGSAAVWKYAEREPVLIYSQPYLWNRLILVGQQGSDVSATSLADLAGKRIALVAGYVYGEEVETTDGLIIVGSTGVEDSVAKLLNGEVDYTLMDDLVVQYIISNHSEEARTRLAFGSTPLLTRSLHLAIRRSLPDAESIVSRFNAGLRGMIADRTYHRLFHLEWIQADIDGDGRNEYVPYNDQAGPRQPERSYMLSATGSPTAKPSTTQRFYFDGVIYEGWSNVPEQYKAPISKPERRRHTVKIFTFTW
;
A
#
# COMPACT_ATOMS: atom_id res chain seq x y z
N MET A 1 36.47 6.77 45.24
CA MET A 1 35.40 7.64 45.77
C MET A 1 34.86 8.43 44.59
N GLY A 2 33.72 8.26 44.07
CA GLY A 2 32.49 7.56 44.25
C GLY A 2 31.70 7.72 42.99
N ASN A 3 31.24 6.69 42.58
CA ASN A 3 30.11 6.13 41.90
C ASN A 3 28.88 7.06 41.76
N SER A 4 28.30 7.15 40.60
CA SER A 4 26.85 7.13 40.43
C SER A 4 26.49 6.89 38.96
N GLY A 5 26.12 5.65 38.66
CA GLY A 5 25.41 5.28 37.44
C GLY A 5 23.94 5.61 37.60
N ASN A 6 23.31 6.09 36.52
CA ASN A 6 21.86 6.15 36.41
C ASN A 6 21.42 5.17 35.32
N ASN A 7 20.99 3.99 35.79
CA ASN A 7 20.18 3.07 34.96
C ASN A 7 18.76 3.59 34.91
N LEU A 8 18.29 3.94 33.72
CA LEU A 8 16.88 4.19 33.47
C LEU A 8 16.22 2.87 33.07
N LEU A 9 15.50 2.26 34.01
CA LEU A 9 14.62 1.10 33.77
C LEU A 9 13.38 1.59 33.02
N ILE A 10 13.18 1.12 31.81
CA ILE A 10 11.90 1.22 31.09
C ILE A 10 11.03 0.08 31.55
N GLY A 11 9.99 0.41 32.32
CA GLY A 11 9.02 -0.56 32.82
C GLY A 11 8.04 -1.03 31.75
N PHE A 12 8.01 -2.32 31.52
CA PHE A 12 6.95 -3.00 30.79
C PHE A 12 5.66 -3.00 31.62
N LEU A 13 4.62 -2.35 31.14
CA LEU A 13 3.27 -2.40 31.71
C LEU A 13 2.54 -3.61 31.11
N VAL A 14 2.47 -4.69 31.89
CA VAL A 14 1.64 -5.86 31.59
C VAL A 14 0.21 -5.55 32.02
N PHE A 15 -0.71 -5.42 31.08
CA PHE A 15 -2.16 -5.36 31.38
C PHE A 15 -2.72 -6.77 31.58
N SER A 16 -2.99 -7.12 32.85
CA SER A 16 -3.79 -8.30 33.20
C SER A 16 -5.27 -8.00 32.99
N VAL A 17 -5.91 -8.77 32.10
CA VAL A 17 -7.38 -8.75 31.91
C VAL A 17 -8.00 -9.66 32.95
N LEU A 18 -8.73 -9.07 33.91
CA LEU A 18 -9.56 -9.79 34.86
C LEU A 18 -10.92 -10.15 34.21
N PHE A 19 -11.19 -11.45 34.10
CA PHE A 19 -12.52 -11.95 33.78
C PHE A 19 -13.40 -11.91 35.03
N PHE A 20 -14.47 -11.12 35.00
CA PHE A 20 -15.56 -11.21 35.99
C PHE A 20 -16.65 -12.13 35.43
N ALA A 21 -16.81 -13.28 36.06
CA ALA A 21 -17.97 -14.16 35.88
C ALA A 21 -19.10 -13.67 36.82
N VAL A 22 -20.23 -13.25 36.25
CA VAL A 22 -21.45 -12.98 37.00
C VAL A 22 -22.33 -14.23 36.91
N ALA A 23 -22.49 -14.92 38.04
CA ALA A 23 -23.47 -15.99 38.19
C ALA A 23 -24.84 -15.36 38.56
N LEU A 24 -25.85 -15.56 37.73
CA LEU A 24 -27.25 -15.25 38.05
C LEU A 24 -27.91 -16.49 38.64
N LEU A 25 -28.29 -16.36 39.90
CA LEU A 25 -29.22 -17.26 40.58
C LEU A 25 -30.65 -16.99 40.11
N VAL A 26 -31.29 -18.02 39.57
CA VAL A 26 -32.75 -18.03 39.30
C VAL A 26 -33.41 -18.94 40.35
N GLY A 27 -34.34 -18.38 41.12
CA GLY A 27 -35.26 -19.13 41.98
C GLY A 27 -36.64 -19.22 41.30
N PRO A 28 -37.46 -20.21 41.66
CA PRO A 28 -38.65 -20.56 40.90
C PRO A 28 -39.94 -19.93 41.49
N ASP A 29 -40.99 -20.05 40.66
CA ASP A 29 -42.43 -19.91 40.89
C ASP A 29 -43.06 -18.55 40.53
N ASP A 30 -43.85 -18.58 39.47
CA ASP A 30 -45.32 -18.63 39.53
C ASP A 30 -45.90 -18.73 38.10
N ALA A 31 -46.76 -19.74 37.92
CA ALA A 31 -47.52 -19.99 36.71
C ALA A 31 -48.77 -19.07 36.67
N VAL A 32 -48.96 -18.34 35.56
CA VAL A 32 -50.30 -17.89 35.13
C VAL A 32 -50.44 -18.07 33.62
N ASP A 33 -51.43 -18.84 33.30
CA ASP A 33 -51.97 -19.22 32.01
C ASP A 33 -52.44 -18.00 31.19
N SER A 34 -52.00 -17.84 29.94
CA SER A 34 -52.78 -17.21 28.86
C SER A 34 -52.19 -17.60 27.52
N ASP A 35 -52.84 -18.60 26.93
CA ASP A 35 -52.72 -19.02 25.55
C ASP A 35 -53.10 -17.91 24.56
N VAL A 36 -52.54 -18.06 23.35
CA VAL A 36 -52.92 -17.45 22.07
C VAL A 36 -52.29 -16.07 21.78
N ASP A 37 -51.44 -16.09 20.73
CA ASP A 37 -50.86 -15.02 19.91
C ASP A 37 -49.31 -14.82 19.93
N ALA A 38 -48.54 -15.78 20.45
CA ALA A 38 -47.06 -15.68 20.39
C ALA A 38 -46.43 -16.44 19.22
N ALA A 39 -47.20 -17.17 18.42
CA ALA A 39 -46.62 -18.01 17.33
C ALA A 39 -46.30 -17.24 16.04
N ASP A 40 -46.96 -16.11 15.78
CA ASP A 40 -46.71 -15.32 14.55
C ASP A 40 -45.61 -14.26 14.66
N SER A 41 -45.23 -13.88 15.89
CA SER A 41 -44.15 -12.89 16.10
C SER A 41 -42.74 -13.48 16.08
N LEU A 42 -42.59 -14.79 16.35
CA LEU A 42 -41.30 -15.48 16.31
C LEU A 42 -40.91 -15.95 14.89
N ALA A 43 -41.87 -16.04 13.96
CA ALA A 43 -41.62 -16.39 12.57
C ALA A 43 -41.09 -15.21 11.70
N ALA A 44 -41.25 -13.97 12.18
CA ALA A 44 -40.77 -12.78 11.48
C ALA A 44 -39.31 -12.44 11.84
N SER A 45 -38.77 -12.91 12.97
CA SER A 45 -37.41 -12.62 13.41
C SER A 45 -36.36 -13.61 12.89
N ALA A 46 -36.77 -14.71 12.28
CA ALA A 46 -35.86 -15.76 11.76
C ALA A 46 -35.53 -15.63 10.27
N ARG A 47 -35.92 -14.50 9.63
CA ARG A 47 -35.57 -14.22 8.20
C ARG A 47 -34.35 -13.35 8.01
N GLY A 48 -33.49 -13.20 9.01
CA GLY A 48 -32.14 -12.71 8.83
C GLY A 48 -31.25 -13.83 8.29
N GLY A 49 -31.40 -14.20 7.01
CA GLY A 49 -30.39 -15.01 6.32
C GLY A 49 -29.04 -14.30 6.43
N PRO A 50 -27.90 -15.04 6.35
CA PRO A 50 -26.58 -14.41 6.33
C PRO A 50 -26.59 -13.36 5.23
N LEU A 51 -26.27 -12.10 5.59
CA LEU A 51 -26.12 -11.02 4.62
C LEU A 51 -25.13 -11.50 3.57
N THR A 52 -25.58 -11.63 2.33
CA THR A 52 -24.71 -12.00 1.24
C THR A 52 -23.64 -10.89 1.08
N LEU A 53 -22.41 -11.23 0.74
CA LEU A 53 -21.31 -10.29 0.48
C LEU A 53 -21.71 -9.13 -0.45
N GLU A 54 -22.73 -9.33 -1.30
CA GLU A 54 -23.29 -8.34 -2.23
C GLU A 54 -24.06 -7.19 -1.54
N SER A 55 -24.45 -7.34 -0.28
CA SER A 55 -25.24 -6.35 0.45
C SER A 55 -24.42 -5.55 1.48
N ARG A 56 -23.15 -5.90 1.71
CA ARG A 56 -22.29 -5.25 2.70
C ARG A 56 -21.28 -4.31 2.03
N GLN A 57 -21.24 -3.07 2.48
CA GLN A 57 -20.17 -2.15 2.19
C GLN A 57 -19.03 -2.34 3.19
N LEU A 58 -17.82 -2.61 2.70
CA LEU A 58 -16.62 -2.66 3.54
C LEU A 58 -16.24 -1.26 4.01
N GLN A 59 -15.97 -1.13 5.30
CA GLN A 59 -15.42 0.08 5.89
C GLN A 59 -13.90 -0.10 6.05
N LEU A 60 -13.15 0.61 5.22
CA LEU A 60 -11.69 0.55 5.21
C LEU A 60 -11.10 1.82 5.80
N VAL A 61 -9.89 1.74 6.35
CA VAL A 61 -9.16 2.89 6.88
C VAL A 61 -7.87 3.11 6.11
N SER A 62 -7.45 4.37 5.96
CA SER A 62 -6.15 4.78 5.45
C SER A 62 -5.75 6.13 6.02
N THR A 63 -4.55 6.60 5.69
CA THR A 63 -4.04 7.92 6.04
C THR A 63 -3.84 8.79 4.80
N VAL A 64 -3.46 10.05 4.96
CA VAL A 64 -3.01 10.87 3.84
C VAL A 64 -1.60 10.49 3.44
N TRP A 65 -1.45 9.93 2.25
CA TRP A 65 -0.17 9.63 1.62
C TRP A 65 -0.26 9.90 0.11
N SER A 66 -0.18 11.17 -0.24
CA SER A 66 -0.28 11.59 -1.66
C SER A 66 0.88 11.05 -2.51
N PRO A 67 0.64 10.61 -3.75
CA PRO A 67 -0.64 10.54 -4.46
C PRO A 67 -1.37 9.20 -4.31
N PHE A 68 -0.96 8.32 -3.40
CA PHE A 68 -1.54 6.97 -3.25
C PHE A 68 -2.88 6.99 -2.52
N THR A 69 -2.92 7.66 -1.37
CA THR A 69 -4.10 7.76 -0.52
C THR A 69 -4.37 9.21 -0.16
N ASN A 70 -5.65 9.62 -0.24
CA ASN A 70 -6.06 10.99 0.05
C ASN A 70 -7.59 11.08 0.17
N ALA A 71 -8.08 12.24 0.58
CA ALA A 71 -9.50 12.57 0.59
C ALA A 71 -10.12 12.53 -0.82
N PRO A 72 -11.43 12.35 -0.95
CA PRO A 72 -12.13 12.45 -2.23
C PRO A 72 -11.83 13.77 -2.95
N GLY A 73 -11.67 13.70 -4.28
CA GLY A 73 -11.34 14.87 -5.12
C GLY A 73 -9.85 15.20 -5.20
N GLN A 74 -9.03 14.53 -4.40
CA GLN A 74 -7.57 14.60 -4.50
C GLN A 74 -7.03 13.31 -5.18
N PRO A 75 -5.79 13.32 -5.70
CA PRO A 75 -5.16 12.12 -6.22
C PRO A 75 -5.06 11.03 -5.15
N ARG A 76 -5.57 9.84 -5.47
CA ARG A 76 -5.68 8.71 -4.57
C ARG A 76 -5.56 7.38 -5.31
N PHE A 77 -4.46 7.21 -6.06
CA PHE A 77 -4.29 6.13 -7.04
C PHE A 77 -4.47 4.74 -6.45
N ALA A 78 -3.92 4.50 -5.25
CA ALA A 78 -4.05 3.21 -4.56
C ALA A 78 -5.51 2.95 -4.14
N LEU A 79 -6.20 3.96 -3.62
CA LEU A 79 -7.61 3.83 -3.25
C LEU A 79 -8.48 3.60 -4.48
N ASN A 80 -8.24 4.33 -5.58
CA ASN A 80 -8.96 4.15 -6.84
C ASN A 80 -8.76 2.72 -7.41
N LEU A 81 -7.56 2.16 -7.25
CA LEU A 81 -7.27 0.79 -7.65
C LEU A 81 -8.06 -0.21 -6.80
N VAL A 82 -8.04 -0.04 -5.48
CA VAL A 82 -8.74 -0.94 -4.56
C VAL A 82 -10.23 -0.88 -4.77
N ASP A 83 -10.80 0.33 -4.91
CA ASP A 83 -12.21 0.55 -5.20
C ASP A 83 -12.62 -0.15 -6.50
N GLU A 84 -11.85 0.00 -7.59
CA GLU A 84 -12.14 -0.62 -8.88
C GLU A 84 -12.00 -2.15 -8.84
N ALA A 85 -10.96 -2.68 -8.17
CA ALA A 85 -10.75 -4.12 -8.05
C ALA A 85 -11.90 -4.80 -7.28
N LEU A 86 -12.32 -4.20 -6.17
CA LEU A 86 -13.46 -4.69 -5.36
C LEU A 86 -14.79 -4.56 -6.13
N ARG A 87 -15.04 -3.43 -6.80
CA ARG A 87 -16.23 -3.21 -7.62
C ARG A 87 -16.39 -4.26 -8.71
N ARG A 88 -15.30 -4.66 -9.38
CA ARG A 88 -15.32 -5.70 -10.44
C ARG A 88 -15.79 -7.06 -9.95
N VAL A 89 -15.62 -7.31 -8.68
CA VAL A 89 -16.02 -8.56 -8.04
C VAL A 89 -17.28 -8.41 -7.18
N GLY A 90 -18.05 -7.31 -7.36
CA GLY A 90 -19.33 -7.08 -6.69
C GLY A 90 -19.19 -6.77 -5.20
N ILE A 91 -18.05 -6.21 -4.76
CA ILE A 91 -17.84 -5.77 -3.37
C ILE A 91 -17.81 -4.24 -3.37
N SER A 92 -18.66 -3.62 -2.53
CA SER A 92 -18.62 -2.18 -2.27
C SER A 92 -17.69 -1.90 -1.10
N ALA A 93 -16.90 -0.82 -1.20
CA ALA A 93 -16.02 -0.38 -0.13
C ALA A 93 -16.05 1.14 0.00
N GLU A 94 -15.81 1.61 1.22
CA GLU A 94 -15.58 3.02 1.53
C GLU A 94 -14.31 3.12 2.37
N THR A 95 -13.41 4.03 2.01
CA THR A 95 -12.17 4.26 2.76
C THR A 95 -12.22 5.58 3.50
N VAL A 96 -12.13 5.51 4.81
CA VAL A 96 -12.05 6.68 5.71
C VAL A 96 -10.58 7.05 5.89
N ILE A 97 -10.27 8.33 5.71
CA ILE A 97 -8.93 8.88 5.95
C ILE A 97 -8.87 9.37 7.40
N VAL A 98 -7.91 8.85 8.14
CA VAL A 98 -7.63 9.23 9.53
C VAL A 98 -6.23 9.84 9.67
N ASP A 99 -5.97 10.49 10.80
CA ASP A 99 -4.63 10.96 11.15
C ASP A 99 -3.67 9.78 11.32
N GLU A 100 -2.42 9.94 10.91
CA GLU A 100 -1.38 8.90 11.00
C GLU A 100 -1.27 8.34 12.43
N ALA A 101 -1.29 9.19 13.45
CA ALA A 101 -1.21 8.78 14.85
C ALA A 101 -2.36 7.85 15.30
N LYS A 102 -3.50 7.89 14.61
CA LYS A 102 -4.68 7.06 14.91
C LYS A 102 -4.76 5.80 14.05
N PHE A 103 -4.02 5.75 12.93
CA PHE A 103 -4.17 4.70 11.93
C PHE A 103 -4.03 3.30 12.51
N THR A 104 -2.92 3.02 13.19
CA THR A 104 -2.66 1.68 13.74
C THR A 104 -3.73 1.27 14.77
N SER A 105 -4.15 2.17 15.66
CA SER A 105 -5.19 1.88 16.63
C SER A 105 -6.55 1.63 15.97
N SER A 106 -6.95 2.47 15.01
CA SER A 106 -8.19 2.30 14.25
C SER A 106 -8.20 0.99 13.45
N LEU A 107 -7.08 0.64 12.81
CA LEU A 107 -6.96 -0.60 12.04
C LEU A 107 -7.09 -1.85 12.93
N LEU A 108 -6.53 -1.82 14.15
CA LEU A 108 -6.48 -2.99 15.04
C LEU A 108 -7.64 -3.07 16.02
N SER A 109 -8.34 -1.96 16.33
CA SER A 109 -9.45 -1.91 17.31
C SER A 109 -10.69 -2.70 16.90
N GLY A 110 -10.89 -2.89 15.60
CA GLY A 110 -12.11 -3.50 15.09
C GLY A 110 -13.17 -2.50 14.62
N GLU A 111 -12.85 -1.21 14.64
CA GLU A 111 -13.69 -0.14 14.12
C GLU A 111 -13.90 -0.26 12.60
N PHE A 112 -12.86 -0.70 11.89
CA PHE A 112 -12.87 -0.90 10.43
C PHE A 112 -12.73 -2.37 10.06
N ASP A 113 -13.20 -2.74 8.86
CA ASP A 113 -13.05 -4.08 8.30
C ASP A 113 -11.61 -4.38 7.85
N GLY A 114 -10.80 -3.34 7.64
CA GLY A 114 -9.42 -3.45 7.21
C GLY A 114 -8.83 -2.13 6.71
N SER A 115 -7.78 -2.22 5.90
CA SER A 115 -7.15 -1.06 5.25
C SER A 115 -7.01 -1.27 3.76
N ALA A 116 -7.32 -0.23 2.98
CA ALA A 116 -7.16 -0.25 1.52
C ALA A 116 -5.68 -0.19 1.10
N ALA A 117 -4.81 0.41 1.91
CA ALA A 117 -3.40 0.64 1.58
C ALA A 117 -2.54 0.52 2.83
N VAL A 118 -1.87 -0.61 2.99
CA VAL A 118 -0.99 -0.86 4.13
C VAL A 118 0.18 -1.73 3.70
N TRP A 119 1.37 -1.43 4.21
CA TRP A 119 2.52 -2.29 4.05
C TRP A 119 2.36 -3.57 4.88
N LYS A 120 2.78 -4.68 4.29
CA LYS A 120 2.76 -5.96 5.00
C LYS A 120 3.76 -5.91 6.15
N TYR A 121 3.28 -6.32 7.34
CA TYR A 121 4.08 -6.37 8.56
C TYR A 121 3.74 -7.63 9.33
N ALA A 122 4.76 -8.42 9.69
CA ALA A 122 4.58 -9.74 10.29
C ALA A 122 3.77 -9.70 11.60
N GLU A 123 4.00 -8.69 12.43
CA GLU A 123 3.30 -8.53 13.71
C GLU A 123 1.79 -8.29 13.57
N ARG A 124 1.33 -7.85 12.41
CA ARG A 124 -0.09 -7.65 12.11
C ARG A 124 -0.76 -8.89 11.49
N GLU A 125 0.00 -9.88 11.03
CA GLU A 125 -0.54 -11.10 10.40
C GLU A 125 -1.48 -11.91 11.30
N PRO A 126 -1.34 -11.97 12.63
CA PRO A 126 -2.32 -12.63 13.49
C PRO A 126 -3.71 -12.01 13.42
N VAL A 127 -3.82 -10.72 13.07
CA VAL A 127 -5.09 -9.95 13.04
C VAL A 127 -5.57 -9.72 11.62
N LEU A 128 -4.66 -9.60 10.64
CA LEU A 128 -4.95 -9.22 9.26
C LEU A 128 -4.65 -10.36 8.27
N ILE A 129 -5.47 -10.43 7.21
CA ILE A 129 -5.18 -11.19 6.00
C ILE A 129 -4.84 -10.18 4.91
N TYR A 130 -3.68 -10.36 4.28
CA TYR A 130 -3.20 -9.48 3.22
C TYR A 130 -3.54 -10.05 1.84
N SER A 131 -3.90 -9.19 0.91
CA SER A 131 -3.99 -9.54 -0.51
C SER A 131 -2.61 -9.90 -1.08
N GLN A 132 -2.57 -10.35 -2.33
CA GLN A 132 -1.34 -10.21 -3.11
C GLN A 132 -0.95 -8.72 -3.14
N PRO A 133 0.35 -8.39 -3.20
CA PRO A 133 0.77 -7.01 -3.34
C PRO A 133 0.22 -6.43 -4.64
N TYR A 134 -0.39 -5.26 -4.55
CA TYR A 134 -0.84 -4.56 -5.73
C TYR A 134 0.10 -3.40 -6.14
N LEU A 135 1.10 -3.10 -5.29
CA LEU A 135 2.16 -2.15 -5.54
C LEU A 135 3.41 -2.53 -4.73
N TRP A 136 4.58 -2.21 -5.27
CA TRP A 136 5.85 -2.27 -4.54
C TRP A 136 6.41 -0.87 -4.40
N ASN A 137 6.32 -0.33 -3.19
CA ASN A 137 6.91 0.95 -2.86
C ASN A 137 8.43 0.80 -2.80
N ARG A 138 9.13 1.52 -3.66
CA ARG A 138 10.58 1.55 -3.74
C ARG A 138 11.07 2.89 -3.22
N LEU A 139 11.61 2.88 -2.01
CA LEU A 139 12.05 4.10 -1.33
C LEU A 139 13.48 4.44 -1.75
N ILE A 140 13.61 5.52 -2.50
CA ILE A 140 14.89 6.06 -2.95
C ILE A 140 15.34 7.23 -2.07
N LEU A 141 16.63 7.51 -2.09
CA LEU A 141 17.21 8.63 -1.36
C LEU A 141 16.87 9.95 -2.06
N VAL A 142 16.45 10.94 -1.28
CA VAL A 142 16.22 12.31 -1.74
C VAL A 142 17.03 13.27 -0.88
N GLY A 143 17.83 14.10 -1.53
CA GLY A 143 18.66 15.13 -0.89
C GLY A 143 18.38 16.51 -1.47
N GLN A 144 19.01 17.54 -0.93
CA GLN A 144 19.05 18.86 -1.57
C GLN A 144 19.84 18.81 -2.88
N GLN A 145 19.56 19.70 -3.80
CA GLN A 145 20.31 19.81 -5.05
C GLN A 145 21.83 19.96 -4.74
N GLY A 146 22.62 19.11 -5.39
CA GLY A 146 24.07 19.04 -5.17
C GLY A 146 24.50 18.06 -4.06
N SER A 147 23.55 17.44 -3.34
CA SER A 147 23.88 16.36 -2.41
C SER A 147 24.24 15.08 -3.16
N ASP A 148 25.11 14.28 -2.57
CA ASP A 148 25.41 12.94 -3.06
C ASP A 148 24.25 11.99 -2.68
N VAL A 149 23.52 11.52 -3.67
CA VAL A 149 22.40 10.58 -3.53
C VAL A 149 22.71 9.21 -4.14
N SER A 150 23.98 8.87 -4.27
CA SER A 150 24.46 7.61 -4.88
C SER A 150 24.44 6.40 -3.94
N ALA A 151 24.04 6.57 -2.67
CA ALA A 151 23.94 5.48 -1.72
C ALA A 151 23.14 4.29 -2.27
N THR A 152 23.61 3.08 -2.03
CA THR A 152 23.02 1.82 -2.48
C THR A 152 22.50 0.95 -1.34
N SER A 153 22.79 1.34 -0.10
CA SER A 153 22.33 0.69 1.13
C SER A 153 22.09 1.73 2.23
N LEU A 154 21.34 1.36 3.27
CA LEU A 154 21.17 2.20 4.45
C LEU A 154 22.48 2.42 5.20
N ALA A 155 23.39 1.45 5.18
CA ALA A 155 24.70 1.55 5.85
C ALA A 155 25.57 2.69 5.27
N ASP A 156 25.38 3.03 3.98
CA ASP A 156 26.10 4.15 3.33
C ASP A 156 25.69 5.52 3.93
N LEU A 157 24.61 5.54 4.71
CA LEU A 157 24.06 6.74 5.34
C LEU A 157 24.44 6.91 6.81
N ALA A 158 25.42 6.14 7.30
CA ALA A 158 25.90 6.27 8.69
C ALA A 158 26.35 7.71 9.00
N GLY A 159 25.88 8.24 10.14
CA GLY A 159 26.13 9.61 10.57
C GLY A 159 25.26 10.68 9.88
N LYS A 160 24.35 10.29 8.97
CA LYS A 160 23.44 11.21 8.30
C LYS A 160 22.10 11.30 9.02
N ARG A 161 21.53 12.50 9.02
CA ARG A 161 20.18 12.77 9.53
C ARG A 161 19.18 12.49 8.41
N ILE A 162 18.22 11.60 8.67
CA ILE A 162 17.26 11.14 7.66
C ILE A 162 15.84 11.39 8.17
N ALA A 163 15.05 12.17 7.44
CA ALA A 163 13.64 12.35 7.74
C ALA A 163 12.86 11.10 7.32
N LEU A 164 12.11 10.54 8.26
CA LEU A 164 11.17 9.44 8.02
C LEU A 164 9.82 9.80 8.64
N VAL A 165 8.72 9.40 7.97
CA VAL A 165 7.37 9.66 8.47
C VAL A 165 7.14 8.84 9.74
N ALA A 166 6.80 9.51 10.84
CA ALA A 166 6.56 8.86 12.11
C ALA A 166 5.31 7.97 12.02
N GLY A 167 5.37 6.76 12.59
CA GLY A 167 4.27 5.80 12.54
C GLY A 167 4.31 4.84 11.33
N TYR A 168 5.11 5.12 10.31
CA TYR A 168 5.32 4.17 9.21
C TYR A 168 6.21 2.99 9.66
N VAL A 169 5.86 1.80 9.21
CA VAL A 169 6.62 0.58 9.49
C VAL A 169 7.68 0.38 8.40
N TYR A 170 8.83 1.04 8.55
CA TYR A 170 9.92 0.93 7.58
C TYR A 170 10.63 -0.43 7.61
N GLY A 171 10.50 -1.17 8.71
CA GLY A 171 11.05 -2.50 8.89
C GLY A 171 12.35 -2.52 9.69
N GLU A 172 12.74 -3.73 10.08
CA GLU A 172 13.88 -3.98 10.95
C GLU A 172 15.20 -3.42 10.38
N GLU A 173 15.33 -3.34 9.05
CA GLU A 173 16.54 -2.82 8.40
C GLU A 173 16.84 -1.39 8.80
N VAL A 174 15.81 -0.55 9.02
CA VAL A 174 16.00 0.84 9.50
C VAL A 174 16.38 0.86 10.97
N GLU A 175 15.78 -0.02 11.77
CA GLU A 175 15.98 -0.07 13.22
C GLU A 175 17.35 -0.65 13.60
N THR A 176 17.87 -1.58 12.78
CA THR A 176 19.12 -2.31 13.04
C THR A 176 20.34 -1.74 12.32
N THR A 177 20.17 -0.77 11.41
CA THR A 177 21.31 -0.16 10.72
C THR A 177 22.01 0.84 11.64
N ASP A 178 23.23 0.51 12.02
CA ASP A 178 24.05 1.33 12.90
C ASP A 178 24.35 2.70 12.28
N GLY A 179 24.32 3.73 13.13
CA GLY A 179 24.75 5.08 12.78
C GLY A 179 23.74 5.91 12.00
N LEU A 180 22.54 5.42 11.71
CA LEU A 180 21.46 6.26 11.17
C LEU A 180 20.93 7.23 12.24
N ILE A 181 20.73 8.49 11.87
CA ILE A 181 20.12 9.51 12.75
C ILE A 181 18.71 9.78 12.19
N ILE A 182 17.71 9.13 12.77
CA ILE A 182 16.32 9.28 12.30
C ILE A 182 15.67 10.50 12.92
N VAL A 183 15.09 11.34 12.07
CA VAL A 183 14.29 12.51 12.44
C VAL A 183 12.85 12.28 12.00
N GLY A 184 11.93 12.24 12.95
CA GLY A 184 10.51 12.03 12.66
C GLY A 184 9.91 13.20 11.88
N SER A 185 9.04 12.88 10.91
CA SER A 185 8.23 13.85 10.18
C SER A 185 6.75 13.45 10.23
N THR A 186 5.85 14.40 9.98
CA THR A 186 4.41 14.18 10.00
C THR A 186 3.85 13.73 8.64
N GLY A 187 4.67 13.72 7.59
CA GLY A 187 4.30 13.34 6.23
C GLY A 187 5.41 13.69 5.24
N VAL A 188 5.13 13.44 3.95
CA VAL A 188 6.09 13.70 2.85
C VAL A 188 6.45 15.18 2.77
N GLU A 189 5.46 16.08 2.88
CA GLU A 189 5.66 17.52 2.83
C GLU A 189 6.57 18.02 3.95
N ASP A 190 6.35 17.53 5.19
CA ASP A 190 7.19 17.88 6.34
C ASP A 190 8.62 17.34 6.17
N SER A 191 8.77 16.13 5.62
CA SER A 191 10.07 15.55 5.29
C SER A 191 10.85 16.45 4.30
N VAL A 192 10.17 16.92 3.25
CA VAL A 192 10.78 17.83 2.26
C VAL A 192 11.08 19.19 2.89
N ALA A 193 10.20 19.74 3.72
CA ALA A 193 10.44 21.00 4.41
C ALA A 193 11.68 20.92 5.31
N LYS A 194 11.79 19.85 6.13
CA LYS A 194 12.98 19.61 6.96
C LYS A 194 14.26 19.49 6.14
N LEU A 195 14.17 18.79 4.99
CA LEU A 195 15.30 18.66 4.06
C LEU A 195 15.74 20.04 3.54
N LEU A 196 14.80 20.82 3.03
CA LEU A 196 15.09 22.14 2.44
C LEU A 196 15.57 23.17 3.47
N ASN A 197 15.16 23.04 4.73
CA ASN A 197 15.63 23.87 5.84
C ASN A 197 17.00 23.43 6.39
N GLY A 198 17.55 22.30 5.93
CA GLY A 198 18.83 21.77 6.44
C GLY A 198 18.72 21.12 7.81
N GLU A 199 17.51 20.82 8.28
CA GLU A 199 17.27 20.09 9.52
C GLU A 199 17.69 18.61 9.40
N VAL A 200 17.59 18.05 8.19
CA VAL A 200 18.03 16.71 7.81
C VAL A 200 18.92 16.77 6.57
N ASP A 201 19.71 15.72 6.38
CA ASP A 201 20.59 15.60 5.22
C ASP A 201 19.85 14.93 4.05
N TYR A 202 18.91 14.01 4.36
CA TYR A 202 18.15 13.24 3.39
C TYR A 202 16.74 12.91 3.89
N THR A 203 15.89 12.45 2.95
CA THR A 203 14.67 11.71 3.25
C THR A 203 14.57 10.49 2.32
N LEU A 204 13.81 9.48 2.72
CA LEU A 204 13.43 8.38 1.85
C LEU A 204 12.04 8.66 1.28
N MET A 205 11.90 8.51 -0.04
CA MET A 205 10.64 8.77 -0.73
C MET A 205 10.39 7.70 -1.77
N ASP A 206 9.13 7.30 -1.92
CA ASP A 206 8.75 6.35 -2.96
C ASP A 206 9.04 6.93 -4.36
N ASP A 207 9.56 6.11 -5.26
CA ASP A 207 9.96 6.54 -6.61
C ASP A 207 8.77 7.01 -7.46
N LEU A 208 7.54 6.48 -7.23
CA LEU A 208 6.33 6.98 -7.90
C LEU A 208 5.91 8.34 -7.34
N VAL A 209 6.09 8.59 -6.04
CA VAL A 209 5.91 9.92 -5.45
C VAL A 209 6.89 10.91 -6.07
N VAL A 210 8.17 10.54 -6.20
CA VAL A 210 9.18 11.36 -6.85
C VAL A 210 8.82 11.64 -8.31
N GLN A 211 8.39 10.63 -9.09
CA GLN A 211 7.93 10.81 -10.47
C GLN A 211 6.73 11.76 -10.53
N TYR A 212 5.81 11.64 -9.58
CA TYR A 212 4.66 12.52 -9.47
C TYR A 212 5.09 13.98 -9.20
N ILE A 213 5.99 14.21 -8.25
CA ILE A 213 6.55 15.54 -7.94
C ILE A 213 7.24 16.12 -9.18
N ILE A 214 8.12 15.37 -9.84
CA ILE A 214 8.81 15.81 -11.05
C ILE A 214 7.83 16.13 -12.18
N SER A 215 6.74 15.40 -12.30
CA SER A 215 5.75 15.61 -13.37
C SER A 215 4.90 16.87 -13.16
N ASN A 216 4.64 17.24 -11.91
CA ASN A 216 3.76 18.36 -11.56
C ASN A 216 4.50 19.62 -11.13
N HIS A 217 5.75 19.50 -10.65
CA HIS A 217 6.60 20.59 -10.14
C HIS A 217 8.01 20.48 -10.71
N SER A 218 8.14 20.30 -12.04
CA SER A 218 9.40 19.90 -12.68
C SER A 218 10.54 20.90 -12.50
N GLU A 219 10.25 22.18 -12.49
CA GLU A 219 11.28 23.22 -12.35
C GLU A 219 11.79 23.29 -10.90
N GLU A 220 10.88 23.45 -9.95
CA GLU A 220 11.22 23.55 -8.53
C GLU A 220 11.88 22.27 -8.03
N ALA A 221 11.32 21.11 -8.40
CA ALA A 221 11.88 19.82 -7.98
C ALA A 221 13.33 19.62 -8.45
N ARG A 222 13.61 19.96 -9.73
CA ARG A 222 14.95 19.78 -10.32
C ARG A 222 15.96 20.81 -9.84
N THR A 223 15.52 22.00 -9.47
CA THR A 223 16.41 23.06 -8.99
C THR A 223 16.74 22.96 -7.52
N ARG A 224 15.92 22.25 -6.74
CA ARG A 224 16.07 22.20 -5.28
C ARG A 224 16.37 20.80 -4.72
N LEU A 225 16.03 19.73 -5.44
CA LEU A 225 16.16 18.36 -4.97
C LEU A 225 17.05 17.53 -5.90
N ALA A 226 17.80 16.62 -5.27
CA ALA A 226 18.52 15.52 -5.93
C ALA A 226 17.84 14.20 -5.59
N PHE A 227 17.77 13.28 -6.56
CA PHE A 227 17.07 12.01 -6.43
C PHE A 227 18.02 10.85 -6.71
N GLY A 228 18.10 9.90 -5.79
CA GLY A 228 18.79 8.64 -5.98
C GLY A 228 18.08 7.77 -7.03
N SER A 229 18.81 6.84 -7.62
CA SER A 229 18.27 5.90 -8.60
C SER A 229 18.08 4.49 -8.03
N THR A 230 18.71 4.19 -6.91
CA THR A 230 18.68 2.86 -6.26
C THR A 230 17.72 2.86 -5.09
N PRO A 231 16.73 1.97 -5.06
CA PRO A 231 15.89 1.80 -3.88
C PRO A 231 16.70 1.28 -2.71
N LEU A 232 16.67 1.99 -1.58
CA LEU A 232 17.31 1.57 -0.34
C LEU A 232 16.40 0.67 0.49
N LEU A 233 15.09 0.82 0.32
CA LEU A 233 14.05 -0.02 0.92
C LEU A 233 12.98 -0.33 -0.11
N THR A 234 12.38 -1.51 0.02
CA THR A 234 11.22 -1.92 -0.79
C THR A 234 10.15 -2.48 0.12
N ARG A 235 8.91 -2.00 -0.02
CA ARG A 235 7.77 -2.43 0.78
C ARG A 235 6.60 -2.78 -0.13
N SER A 236 5.95 -3.90 0.15
CA SER A 236 4.75 -4.31 -0.58
C SER A 236 3.51 -3.65 -0.02
N LEU A 237 2.66 -3.11 -0.89
CA LEU A 237 1.41 -2.45 -0.55
C LEU A 237 0.23 -3.39 -0.83
N HIS A 238 -0.69 -3.49 0.14
CA HIS A 238 -1.76 -4.48 0.14
C HIS A 238 -3.10 -3.87 0.55
N LEU A 239 -4.19 -4.47 0.07
CA LEU A 239 -5.44 -4.52 0.79
C LEU A 239 -5.26 -5.50 1.95
N ALA A 240 -5.61 -5.09 3.15
CA ALA A 240 -5.62 -5.97 4.32
C ALA A 240 -7.02 -6.00 4.94
N ILE A 241 -7.52 -7.20 5.23
CA ILE A 241 -8.84 -7.44 5.82
C ILE A 241 -8.67 -8.12 7.17
N ARG A 242 -9.44 -7.71 8.18
CA ARG A 242 -9.39 -8.35 9.50
C ARG A 242 -9.82 -9.81 9.43
N ARG A 243 -9.02 -10.70 10.05
CA ARG A 243 -9.33 -12.15 10.13
C ARG A 243 -10.65 -12.46 10.81
N SER A 244 -11.09 -11.60 11.74
CA SER A 244 -12.36 -11.78 12.44
C SER A 244 -13.59 -11.50 11.58
N LEU A 245 -13.42 -10.96 10.39
CA LEU A 245 -14.50 -10.80 9.42
C LEU A 245 -14.86 -12.17 8.83
N PRO A 246 -16.11 -12.63 8.86
CA PRO A 246 -16.50 -13.99 8.45
C PRO A 246 -16.02 -14.39 7.05
N ASP A 247 -16.01 -13.43 6.10
CA ASP A 247 -15.67 -13.68 4.69
C ASP A 247 -14.30 -13.13 4.29
N ALA A 248 -13.41 -12.86 5.24
CA ALA A 248 -12.12 -12.18 5.01
C ALA A 248 -11.29 -12.82 3.89
N GLU A 249 -11.13 -14.15 3.89
CA GLU A 249 -10.37 -14.89 2.87
C GLU A 249 -11.03 -14.81 1.49
N SER A 250 -12.37 -14.88 1.44
CA SER A 250 -13.13 -14.73 0.21
C SER A 250 -13.00 -13.33 -0.38
N ILE A 251 -13.07 -12.28 0.46
CA ILE A 251 -12.87 -10.89 0.04
C ILE A 251 -11.49 -10.71 -0.57
N VAL A 252 -10.45 -11.17 0.11
CA VAL A 252 -9.06 -11.08 -0.36
C VAL A 252 -8.86 -11.86 -1.66
N SER A 253 -9.38 -13.07 -1.76
CA SER A 253 -9.29 -13.90 -2.99
C SER A 253 -9.99 -13.23 -4.17
N ARG A 254 -11.19 -12.67 -3.96
CA ARG A 254 -11.95 -11.94 -4.99
C ARG A 254 -11.23 -10.67 -5.40
N PHE A 255 -10.69 -9.90 -4.46
CA PHE A 255 -9.86 -8.72 -4.76
C PHE A 255 -8.68 -9.09 -5.66
N ASN A 256 -7.93 -10.16 -5.33
CA ASN A 256 -6.81 -10.63 -6.15
C ASN A 256 -7.25 -11.01 -7.57
N ALA A 257 -8.45 -11.58 -7.73
CA ALA A 257 -9.02 -11.86 -9.07
C ALA A 257 -9.36 -10.56 -9.82
N GLY A 258 -9.95 -9.57 -9.15
CA GLY A 258 -10.22 -8.24 -9.70
C GLY A 258 -8.95 -7.56 -10.17
N LEU A 259 -7.89 -7.61 -9.36
CA LEU A 259 -6.56 -7.05 -9.68
C LEU A 259 -5.97 -7.69 -10.94
N ARG A 260 -6.00 -9.02 -11.06
CA ARG A 260 -5.54 -9.71 -12.29
C ARG A 260 -6.30 -9.25 -13.53
N GLY A 261 -7.62 -9.09 -13.42
CA GLY A 261 -8.44 -8.55 -14.50
C GLY A 261 -8.03 -7.12 -14.90
N MET A 262 -7.70 -6.27 -13.93
CA MET A 262 -7.23 -4.90 -14.19
C MET A 262 -5.86 -4.85 -14.87
N ILE A 263 -5.00 -5.80 -14.59
CA ILE A 263 -3.70 -5.92 -15.25
C ILE A 263 -3.94 -6.37 -16.70
N ALA A 264 -4.77 -7.40 -16.92
CA ALA A 264 -5.04 -7.97 -18.23
C ALA A 264 -5.67 -6.94 -19.19
N ASP A 265 -6.62 -6.11 -18.72
CA ASP A 265 -7.27 -5.07 -19.54
C ASP A 265 -6.60 -3.69 -19.46
N ARG A 266 -5.44 -3.60 -18.85
CA ARG A 266 -4.60 -2.40 -18.71
C ARG A 266 -5.20 -1.27 -17.87
N THR A 267 -6.27 -1.52 -17.13
CA THR A 267 -6.81 -0.54 -16.18
C THR A 267 -5.79 -0.17 -15.12
N TYR A 268 -4.98 -1.14 -14.68
CA TYR A 268 -3.88 -0.92 -13.75
C TYR A 268 -2.90 0.14 -14.26
N HIS A 269 -2.45 0.01 -15.50
CA HIS A 269 -1.51 0.96 -16.13
C HIS A 269 -2.11 2.36 -16.20
N ARG A 270 -3.41 2.47 -16.54
CA ARG A 270 -4.10 3.76 -16.63
C ARG A 270 -4.17 4.48 -15.30
N LEU A 271 -4.45 3.75 -14.22
CA LEU A 271 -4.58 4.32 -12.88
C LEU A 271 -3.25 4.87 -12.35
N PHE A 272 -2.15 4.15 -12.60
CA PHE A 272 -0.82 4.56 -12.13
C PHE A 272 0.02 5.30 -13.18
N HIS A 273 -0.51 5.53 -14.38
CA HIS A 273 0.20 6.18 -15.49
C HIS A 273 1.52 5.48 -15.87
N LEU A 274 1.52 4.14 -15.80
CA LEU A 274 2.69 3.32 -16.10
C LEU A 274 2.70 2.87 -17.57
N GLU A 275 3.84 2.98 -18.23
CA GLU A 275 4.00 2.50 -19.61
C GLU A 275 4.21 0.99 -19.66
N TRP A 276 4.98 0.46 -18.71
CA TRP A 276 5.27 -0.96 -18.59
C TRP A 276 5.23 -1.42 -17.14
N ILE A 277 4.66 -2.59 -16.94
CA ILE A 277 4.72 -3.31 -15.68
C ILE A 277 5.34 -4.69 -15.88
N GLN A 278 5.78 -5.30 -14.80
CA GLN A 278 6.14 -6.71 -14.73
C GLN A 278 5.19 -7.40 -13.75
N ALA A 279 4.48 -8.41 -14.22
CA ALA A 279 3.53 -9.18 -13.42
C ALA A 279 3.54 -10.63 -13.85
N ASP A 280 3.28 -11.54 -12.94
CA ASP A 280 3.06 -12.95 -13.21
C ASP A 280 1.63 -13.14 -13.73
N ILE A 281 1.47 -13.24 -15.05
CA ILE A 281 0.17 -13.28 -15.73
C ILE A 281 -0.39 -14.69 -15.74
N ASP A 282 0.43 -15.71 -15.92
CA ASP A 282 0.02 -17.12 -16.03
C ASP A 282 0.10 -17.89 -14.70
N GLY A 283 0.67 -17.29 -13.64
CA GLY A 283 0.76 -17.88 -12.31
C GLY A 283 1.89 -18.92 -12.16
N ASP A 284 2.87 -18.92 -13.08
CA ASP A 284 4.00 -19.85 -13.07
C ASP A 284 5.17 -19.39 -12.18
N GLY A 285 5.06 -18.22 -11.57
CA GLY A 285 6.08 -17.62 -10.71
C GLY A 285 7.12 -16.79 -11.46
N ARG A 286 6.97 -16.57 -12.76
CA ARG A 286 7.84 -15.74 -13.60
C ARG A 286 7.08 -14.51 -14.07
N ASN A 287 7.77 -13.38 -14.17
CA ASN A 287 7.14 -12.13 -14.59
C ASN A 287 7.20 -11.94 -16.09
N GLU A 288 6.09 -11.43 -16.63
CA GLU A 288 5.98 -10.91 -17.97
C GLU A 288 6.05 -9.38 -17.97
N TYR A 289 6.69 -8.81 -18.99
CA TYR A 289 6.57 -7.41 -19.32
C TYR A 289 5.22 -7.18 -20.01
N VAL A 290 4.36 -6.37 -19.39
CA VAL A 290 3.01 -6.04 -19.89
C VAL A 290 2.99 -4.56 -20.27
N PRO A 291 2.75 -4.20 -21.55
CA PRO A 291 2.72 -2.81 -21.97
C PRO A 291 1.38 -2.14 -21.67
N TYR A 292 1.39 -0.82 -21.59
CA TYR A 292 0.18 0.01 -21.47
C TYR A 292 -0.78 -0.17 -22.67
N ASN A 293 -0.23 -0.34 -23.87
CA ASN A 293 -0.95 -0.50 -25.12
C ASN A 293 -0.57 -1.81 -25.80
N ASP A 294 -1.38 -2.23 -26.78
CA ASP A 294 -1.03 -3.33 -27.70
C ASP A 294 0.16 -2.99 -28.61
N GLN A 295 0.61 -1.74 -28.62
CA GLN A 295 1.82 -1.30 -29.29
C GLN A 295 2.88 -0.96 -28.22
N ALA A 296 4.00 -1.64 -28.31
CA ALA A 296 5.10 -1.52 -27.35
C ALA A 296 6.18 -0.51 -27.78
N GLY A 297 6.13 -0.06 -29.04
CA GLY A 297 7.23 0.68 -29.67
C GLY A 297 8.35 -0.24 -30.17
N PRO A 298 9.30 0.32 -30.93
CA PRO A 298 10.31 -0.47 -31.64
C PRO A 298 11.42 -1.04 -30.73
N ARG A 299 11.48 -0.63 -29.49
CA ARG A 299 12.53 -1.03 -28.54
C ARG A 299 11.95 -1.72 -27.32
N GLN A 300 12.70 -2.68 -26.82
CA GLN A 300 12.47 -3.30 -25.52
C GLN A 300 12.41 -2.21 -24.43
N PRO A 301 11.52 -2.35 -23.40
CA PRO A 301 11.42 -1.38 -22.33
C PRO A 301 12.71 -1.29 -21.51
N GLU A 302 13.22 -0.08 -21.35
CA GLU A 302 14.38 0.20 -20.48
C GLU A 302 13.95 0.23 -18.99
N ARG A 303 12.70 0.55 -18.73
CA ARG A 303 12.11 0.66 -17.39
C ARG A 303 10.73 0.01 -17.35
N SER A 304 10.47 -0.65 -16.27
CA SER A 304 9.15 -1.24 -15.98
C SER A 304 8.92 -1.25 -14.48
N TYR A 305 7.66 -1.28 -14.10
CA TYR A 305 7.28 -1.35 -12.70
C TYR A 305 6.93 -2.80 -12.33
N MET A 306 7.58 -3.35 -11.29
CA MET A 306 7.40 -4.74 -10.88
C MET A 306 6.22 -4.88 -9.91
N LEU A 307 5.29 -5.78 -10.22
CA LEU A 307 4.06 -6.05 -9.43
C LEU A 307 4.04 -7.43 -8.78
N SER A 308 4.94 -8.32 -9.13
CA SER A 308 4.83 -9.71 -8.71
C SER A 308 5.30 -9.95 -7.28
N ALA A 309 4.55 -10.76 -6.56
CA ALA A 309 4.92 -11.28 -5.24
C ALA A 309 6.11 -12.26 -5.27
N THR A 310 6.37 -12.89 -6.42
CA THR A 310 7.48 -13.83 -6.60
C THR A 310 8.78 -13.15 -6.98
N GLY A 311 8.70 -11.90 -7.43
CA GLY A 311 9.85 -11.05 -7.66
C GLY A 311 10.28 -10.33 -6.40
N SER A 312 10.85 -11.02 -5.42
CA SER A 312 11.75 -10.32 -4.50
C SER A 312 12.73 -9.50 -5.34
N PRO A 313 13.06 -8.24 -4.97
CA PRO A 313 14.09 -7.46 -5.66
C PRO A 313 15.44 -8.22 -5.77
N THR A 314 15.58 -9.29 -5.00
CA THR A 314 16.73 -10.22 -5.00
C THR A 314 16.51 -11.47 -5.85
N ALA A 315 15.33 -11.67 -6.48
CA ALA A 315 15.16 -12.76 -7.41
C ALA A 315 16.13 -12.58 -8.57
N LYS A 316 16.98 -13.57 -8.80
CA LYS A 316 17.90 -13.57 -9.96
C LYS A 316 17.07 -13.33 -11.21
N PRO A 317 17.38 -12.32 -12.03
CA PRO A 317 16.67 -12.09 -13.27
C PRO A 317 16.66 -13.39 -14.07
N SER A 318 15.49 -13.80 -14.55
CA SER A 318 15.41 -14.90 -15.52
C SER A 318 16.32 -14.56 -16.69
N THR A 319 17.10 -15.52 -17.17
CA THR A 319 18.01 -15.31 -18.29
C THR A 319 17.29 -14.92 -19.59
N THR A 320 15.97 -15.15 -19.65
CA THR A 320 15.13 -14.78 -20.79
C THR A 320 13.96 -13.95 -20.30
N GLN A 321 13.80 -12.74 -20.84
CA GLN A 321 12.67 -11.87 -20.57
C GLN A 321 11.43 -12.39 -21.30
N ARG A 322 10.26 -12.25 -20.68
CA ARG A 322 8.97 -12.66 -21.21
C ARG A 322 8.10 -11.43 -21.46
N PHE A 323 7.35 -11.42 -22.53
CA PHE A 323 6.50 -10.29 -22.94
C PHE A 323 5.08 -10.78 -23.21
N TYR A 324 4.08 -10.10 -22.63
CA TYR A 324 2.67 -10.45 -22.79
C TYR A 324 1.97 -9.49 -23.75
N PHE A 325 1.38 -10.03 -24.81
CA PHE A 325 0.55 -9.30 -25.76
C PHE A 325 -0.65 -10.17 -26.16
N ASP A 326 -1.85 -9.62 -26.09
CA ASP A 326 -3.11 -10.21 -26.56
C ASP A 326 -3.32 -11.68 -26.15
N GLY A 327 -3.05 -11.98 -24.87
CA GLY A 327 -3.23 -13.32 -24.34
C GLY A 327 -2.07 -14.29 -24.62
N VAL A 328 -1.01 -13.85 -25.28
CA VAL A 328 0.15 -14.68 -25.64
C VAL A 328 1.42 -14.19 -24.95
N ILE A 329 2.20 -15.12 -24.41
CA ILE A 329 3.50 -14.86 -23.82
C ILE A 329 4.61 -15.21 -24.82
N TYR A 330 5.50 -14.25 -25.06
CA TYR A 330 6.64 -14.39 -25.96
C TYR A 330 7.94 -14.43 -25.15
N GLU A 331 8.74 -15.48 -25.33
CA GLU A 331 10.07 -15.63 -24.73
C GLU A 331 11.10 -14.80 -25.54
N GLY A 332 11.57 -13.69 -24.96
CA GLY A 332 12.51 -12.76 -25.58
C GLY A 332 11.88 -11.76 -26.55
N TRP A 333 12.45 -10.55 -26.58
CA TRP A 333 11.95 -9.45 -27.42
C TRP A 333 11.97 -9.76 -28.93
N SER A 334 12.94 -10.55 -29.38
CA SER A 334 13.05 -10.96 -30.80
C SER A 334 11.84 -11.74 -31.29
N ASN A 335 11.17 -12.48 -30.39
CA ASN A 335 10.00 -13.31 -30.72
C ASN A 335 8.68 -12.54 -30.66
N VAL A 336 8.67 -11.32 -30.14
CA VAL A 336 7.51 -10.44 -30.19
C VAL A 336 7.22 -10.07 -31.64
N PRO A 337 5.99 -10.28 -32.17
CA PRO A 337 5.63 -9.92 -33.55
C PRO A 337 5.80 -8.41 -33.83
N GLU A 338 6.17 -8.09 -35.08
CA GLU A 338 6.43 -6.70 -35.51
C GLU A 338 5.20 -5.79 -35.37
N GLN A 339 3.98 -6.35 -35.48
CA GLN A 339 2.75 -5.59 -35.29
C GLN A 339 2.66 -4.91 -33.89
N TYR A 340 3.26 -5.52 -32.86
CA TYR A 340 3.32 -4.94 -31.52
C TYR A 340 4.50 -3.99 -31.30
N LYS A 341 5.48 -3.99 -32.23
CA LYS A 341 6.66 -3.13 -32.18
C LYS A 341 6.47 -1.80 -32.92
N ALA A 342 5.28 -1.52 -33.44
CA ALA A 342 4.97 -0.27 -34.10
C ALA A 342 5.18 0.93 -33.14
N PRO A 343 5.58 2.11 -33.65
CA PRO A 343 5.75 3.30 -32.82
C PRO A 343 4.44 3.66 -32.10
N ILE A 344 4.54 3.92 -30.81
CA ILE A 344 3.40 4.37 -30.00
C ILE A 344 3.00 5.77 -30.45
N SER A 345 1.77 5.94 -30.93
CA SER A 345 1.16 7.25 -31.03
C SER A 345 0.93 7.76 -29.60
N LYS A 346 1.77 8.70 -29.12
CA LYS A 346 1.66 9.26 -27.78
C LYS A 346 0.28 9.87 -27.60
N PRO A 347 -0.54 9.38 -26.65
CA PRO A 347 -1.74 10.12 -26.28
C PRO A 347 -1.30 11.51 -25.78
N GLU A 348 -2.00 12.56 -26.22
CA GLU A 348 -1.80 13.90 -25.68
C GLU A 348 -1.90 13.83 -24.15
N ARG A 349 -0.79 14.09 -23.46
CA ARG A 349 -0.80 14.22 -22.00
C ARG A 349 -1.65 15.43 -21.67
N ARG A 350 -2.93 15.23 -21.33
CA ARG A 350 -3.72 16.26 -20.66
C ARG A 350 -3.03 16.51 -19.32
N ARG A 351 -2.33 17.63 -19.21
CA ARG A 351 -1.81 18.15 -17.95
C ARG A 351 -3.01 18.46 -17.07
N HIS A 352 -3.37 17.53 -16.20
CA HIS A 352 -4.28 17.86 -15.11
C HIS A 352 -3.48 18.68 -14.10
N THR A 353 -3.64 19.99 -14.17
CA THR A 353 -3.08 20.93 -13.19
C THR A 353 -3.93 20.86 -11.91
N VAL A 354 -3.90 19.76 -11.23
CA VAL A 354 -4.40 19.69 -9.85
C VAL A 354 -3.19 19.97 -8.96
N LYS A 355 -3.19 21.09 -8.25
CA LYS A 355 -2.19 21.39 -7.21
C LYS A 355 -2.42 20.39 -6.07
N ILE A 356 -1.60 19.36 -6.00
CA ILE A 356 -1.72 18.27 -5.00
C ILE A 356 -0.81 18.51 -3.81
N PHE A 357 0.31 19.21 -4.04
CA PHE A 357 1.20 19.66 -2.99
C PHE A 357 1.27 21.17 -3.04
N THR A 358 0.97 21.83 -1.94
CA THR A 358 1.38 23.21 -1.67
C THR A 358 2.72 23.13 -0.95
N PHE A 359 3.79 22.78 -1.66
CA PHE A 359 5.12 23.03 -1.12
C PHE A 359 5.27 24.55 -1.03
N THR A 360 5.42 25.07 0.17
CA THR A 360 6.02 26.39 0.39
C THR A 360 7.51 26.21 0.20
N TRP A 361 7.94 26.44 -1.02
CA TRP A 361 9.35 26.36 -1.41
C TRP A 361 10.16 27.48 -0.75
#